data_17434fc7c90d7262347dbe4ac9d43252
#
_entry.id   17434fc7c90d7262347dbe4ac9d43252
#
_cell.length_a   1.000
_cell.length_b   1.000
_cell.length_c   1.000
_cell.angle_alpha   90.00
_cell.angle_beta   90.00
_cell.angle_gamma   90.00
#
_symmetry.space_group_name_H-M   'P 1'
#
loop_
_entity.id
_entity.type
_entity.pdbx_description
1 polymer ?
#
loop_
_entity_poly.entity_id
_entity_poly.type
_entity_poly.pdbx_seq_one_letter_code
_entity_poly.pdbx_strand_id
1 'polypeptide(L)'
;MKGYAQAFSIATLIGAAMAAHAGTHADLVLLHGRVITMDSRDGVAQALAIANGRIMQVGSDQEIQRLVGPYTHVMDLLGRAVTPGLIDAHAHVLSTGLSELFEIDLSDARNISDIMQRVAQKTATLKPGDWILGGGWDEGKLAEHRYPTAAELDRVAPANPVWLYNTTGHFGVANAAALKLAGIGAATPAPVAGVIERGADGQPDGILKESAMDPIIAVLPPYSQAQRALAVAHMVQTAHAEGMTGFKDPDIDQDDWEAYRSAAAEGALDEHVCVLFHTPPTPDGATLTLAQIRAAQHDVTALRNSTLGVCGAKIYMDGSGVGRTGWMYADWNRSYSDADIDAGNHGFPALDPSLYRRQVELFVAAGVSVGTHAVGDRAIDWVVDTYAEALRSRPTRGLRLAIIHANIPTDHAI
;
A
#
# COMPACT_ATOMS: atom_id res chain seq x y z
N MET A 1 -19.44 -40.49 -72.20
CA MET A 1 -18.23 -41.33 -72.07
C MET A 1 -17.42 -40.74 -70.88
N LYS A 2 -17.25 -41.60 -69.88
CA LYS A 2 -16.17 -41.69 -68.89
C LYS A 2 -15.80 -40.35 -68.20
N GLY A 3 -15.99 -40.06 -66.97
CA GLY A 3 -15.74 -40.89 -65.77
C GLY A 3 -14.46 -40.43 -65.12
N TYR A 4 -14.54 -39.60 -64.07
CA TYR A 4 -13.49 -39.54 -63.04
C TYR A 4 -14.16 -39.44 -61.70
N ALA A 5 -14.05 -40.54 -61.00
CA ALA A 5 -14.45 -40.67 -59.59
C ALA A 5 -13.26 -40.40 -58.66
N GLN A 6 -13.60 -39.86 -57.55
CA GLN A 6 -13.04 -40.13 -56.23
C GLN A 6 -11.54 -39.82 -55.96
N ALA A 7 -11.32 -38.76 -55.22
CA ALA A 7 -10.38 -38.70 -54.12
C ALA A 7 -10.93 -37.79 -53.03
N PHE A 8 -11.82 -38.34 -52.21
CA PHE A 8 -12.29 -37.70 -50.97
C PHE A 8 -11.68 -38.43 -49.78
N SER A 9 -11.25 -37.61 -48.81
CA SER A 9 -11.17 -37.96 -47.38
C SER A 9 -10.02 -38.84 -46.92
N ILE A 10 -8.97 -38.21 -46.38
CA ILE A 10 -8.28 -38.62 -45.14
C ILE A 10 -7.53 -37.38 -44.61
N ALA A 11 -8.23 -36.35 -44.19
CA ALA A 11 -7.64 -35.19 -43.54
C ALA A 11 -8.53 -34.57 -42.41
N THR A 12 -9.45 -35.38 -41.85
CA THR A 12 -10.40 -34.83 -40.86
C THR A 12 -10.51 -35.69 -39.60
N LEU A 13 -9.44 -36.32 -39.16
CA LEU A 13 -9.48 -37.19 -37.97
C LEU A 13 -8.29 -37.02 -37.00
N ILE A 14 -7.48 -35.96 -37.13
CA ILE A 14 -6.40 -35.67 -36.16
C ILE A 14 -6.66 -34.40 -35.31
N GLY A 15 -7.78 -33.72 -35.51
CA GLY A 15 -8.12 -32.46 -34.81
C GLY A 15 -9.03 -32.59 -33.59
N ALA A 16 -9.39 -33.80 -33.15
CA ALA A 16 -10.42 -33.95 -32.08
C ALA A 16 -9.97 -34.73 -30.84
N ALA A 17 -8.67 -34.84 -30.59
CA ALA A 17 -8.14 -35.58 -29.43
C ALA A 17 -7.36 -34.74 -28.41
N MET A 18 -7.45 -33.41 -28.46
CA MET A 18 -6.85 -32.51 -27.44
C MET A 18 -7.87 -31.76 -26.60
N ALA A 19 -9.12 -32.11 -26.62
CA ALA A 19 -10.12 -31.58 -25.70
C ALA A 19 -10.61 -32.68 -24.78
N ALA A 20 -10.35 -32.53 -23.47
CA ALA A 20 -10.86 -33.35 -22.37
C ALA A 20 -9.93 -34.44 -21.82
N HIS A 21 -8.78 -34.03 -21.30
CA HIS A 21 -8.28 -34.62 -20.06
C HIS A 21 -8.32 -33.51 -18.99
N ALA A 22 -9.50 -33.18 -18.50
CA ALA A 22 -9.66 -32.58 -17.18
C ALA A 22 -9.13 -33.65 -16.22
N GLY A 23 -7.89 -33.42 -15.69
CA GLY A 23 -7.07 -34.50 -15.17
C GLY A 23 -7.66 -35.13 -13.92
N THR A 24 -7.71 -36.41 -13.94
CA THR A 24 -7.88 -37.29 -12.77
C THR A 24 -6.63 -37.23 -11.86
N HIS A 25 -5.55 -36.55 -12.27
CA HIS A 25 -4.27 -36.49 -11.59
C HIS A 25 -3.85 -35.04 -11.30
N ALA A 26 -3.12 -34.86 -10.21
CA ALA A 26 -2.55 -33.58 -9.80
C ALA A 26 -1.26 -33.27 -10.59
N ASP A 27 -0.94 -31.96 -10.70
CA ASP A 27 0.35 -31.49 -11.21
C ASP A 27 1.42 -31.59 -10.13
N LEU A 28 1.05 -31.28 -8.88
CA LEU A 28 1.91 -31.31 -7.69
C LEU A 28 1.17 -31.98 -6.54
N VAL A 29 1.85 -32.84 -5.83
CA VAL A 29 1.38 -33.49 -4.61
C VAL A 29 2.40 -33.30 -3.50
N LEU A 30 1.94 -32.83 -2.35
CA LEU A 30 2.71 -32.72 -1.11
C LEU A 30 2.26 -33.82 -0.16
N LEU A 31 3.18 -34.66 0.31
CA LEU A 31 2.91 -35.82 1.17
C LEU A 31 3.69 -35.75 2.49
N HIS A 32 3.27 -36.54 3.48
CA HIS A 32 3.96 -36.73 4.75
C HIS A 32 4.23 -35.43 5.51
N GLY A 33 3.24 -34.53 5.52
CA GLY A 33 3.36 -33.21 6.16
C GLY A 33 2.31 -32.94 7.22
N ARG A 34 2.26 -31.66 7.60
CA ARG A 34 1.22 -31.07 8.44
C ARG A 34 0.61 -29.91 7.68
N VAL A 35 -0.44 -30.17 6.90
CA VAL A 35 -1.15 -29.15 6.12
C VAL A 35 -2.17 -28.46 7.02
N ILE A 36 -1.88 -27.22 7.42
CA ILE A 36 -2.75 -26.39 8.25
C ILE A 36 -3.75 -25.71 7.33
N THR A 37 -5.03 -26.08 7.41
CA THR A 37 -6.02 -25.68 6.40
C THR A 37 -6.52 -24.26 6.58
N MET A 38 -6.43 -23.68 7.79
CA MET A 38 -6.98 -22.36 8.14
C MET A 38 -8.47 -22.21 7.74
N ASP A 39 -9.18 -23.33 7.66
CA ASP A 39 -10.62 -23.35 7.42
C ASP A 39 -11.39 -23.13 8.75
N SER A 40 -12.73 -23.02 8.66
CA SER A 40 -13.58 -22.79 9.85
C SER A 40 -13.51 -23.88 10.94
N ARG A 41 -12.79 -24.98 10.70
CA ARG A 41 -12.61 -26.10 11.62
C ARG A 41 -11.17 -26.19 12.12
N ASP A 42 -10.28 -25.30 11.69
CA ASP A 42 -8.84 -25.30 12.02
C ASP A 42 -8.19 -26.67 11.79
N GLY A 43 -8.57 -27.30 10.68
CA GLY A 43 -8.15 -28.66 10.34
C GLY A 43 -6.65 -28.77 10.10
N VAL A 44 -6.07 -29.93 10.44
CA VAL A 44 -4.71 -30.31 10.07
C VAL A 44 -4.78 -31.62 9.27
N ALA A 45 -4.34 -31.57 8.02
CA ALA A 45 -4.25 -32.73 7.14
C ALA A 45 -2.80 -33.23 6.98
N GLN A 46 -2.60 -34.36 6.29
CA GLN A 46 -1.26 -34.92 6.06
C GLN A 46 -0.69 -34.52 4.71
N ALA A 47 -1.58 -34.24 3.73
CA ALA A 47 -1.20 -34.13 2.34
C ALA A 47 -2.10 -33.13 1.59
N LEU A 48 -1.61 -32.69 0.42
CA LEU A 48 -2.26 -31.72 -0.45
C LEU A 48 -1.98 -32.06 -1.92
N ALA A 49 -3.00 -31.96 -2.78
CA ALA A 49 -2.88 -32.06 -4.22
C ALA A 49 -3.25 -30.74 -4.91
N ILE A 50 -2.47 -30.34 -5.91
CA ILE A 50 -2.64 -29.13 -6.70
C ILE A 50 -2.74 -29.51 -8.18
N ALA A 51 -3.70 -28.91 -8.87
CA ALA A 51 -3.84 -29.00 -10.32
C ALA A 51 -4.20 -27.64 -10.91
N ASN A 52 -3.56 -27.26 -12.01
CA ASN A 52 -3.77 -25.97 -12.69
C ASN A 52 -3.67 -24.75 -11.75
N GLY A 53 -2.67 -24.77 -10.85
CA GLY A 53 -2.44 -23.68 -9.88
C GLY A 53 -3.50 -23.58 -8.76
N ARG A 54 -4.37 -24.60 -8.60
CA ARG A 54 -5.43 -24.61 -7.58
C ARG A 54 -5.35 -25.85 -6.69
N ILE A 55 -5.69 -25.68 -5.41
CA ILE A 55 -5.85 -26.81 -4.49
C ILE A 55 -6.99 -27.70 -5.02
N MET A 56 -6.63 -28.92 -5.38
CA MET A 56 -7.56 -29.94 -5.87
C MET A 56 -8.19 -30.71 -4.71
N GLN A 57 -7.36 -31.13 -3.75
CA GLN A 57 -7.79 -31.87 -2.57
C GLN A 57 -6.79 -31.71 -1.41
N VAL A 58 -7.31 -31.72 -0.21
CA VAL A 58 -6.55 -31.79 1.06
C VAL A 58 -7.05 -33.01 1.81
N GLY A 59 -6.15 -33.82 2.39
CA GLY A 59 -6.57 -35.03 3.08
C GLY A 59 -5.40 -35.82 3.69
N SER A 60 -5.62 -37.15 3.86
CA SER A 60 -4.58 -38.09 4.26
C SER A 60 -3.61 -38.38 3.10
N ASP A 61 -2.40 -38.85 3.45
CA ASP A 61 -1.43 -39.31 2.44
C ASP A 61 -2.04 -40.35 1.49
N GLN A 62 -2.82 -41.28 2.03
CA GLN A 62 -3.45 -42.35 1.24
C GLN A 62 -4.47 -41.81 0.22
N GLU A 63 -5.25 -40.80 0.58
CA GLU A 63 -6.23 -40.16 -0.31
C GLU A 63 -5.53 -39.40 -1.41
N ILE A 64 -4.51 -38.59 -1.06
CA ILE A 64 -3.81 -37.72 -1.99
C ILE A 64 -2.91 -38.52 -2.94
N GLN A 65 -2.30 -39.61 -2.48
CA GLN A 65 -1.46 -40.47 -3.31
C GLN A 65 -2.23 -41.09 -4.49
N ARG A 66 -3.54 -41.24 -4.42
CA ARG A 66 -4.38 -41.71 -5.52
C ARG A 66 -4.48 -40.74 -6.69
N LEU A 67 -4.12 -39.48 -6.46
CA LEU A 67 -4.11 -38.39 -7.47
C LEU A 67 -2.77 -38.26 -8.19
N VAL A 68 -1.78 -39.06 -7.81
CA VAL A 68 -0.46 -39.11 -8.47
C VAL A 68 -0.60 -39.81 -9.83
N GLY A 69 -0.20 -39.12 -10.87
CA GLY A 69 -0.13 -39.61 -12.25
C GLY A 69 1.29 -39.62 -12.80
N PRO A 70 1.48 -40.02 -14.05
CA PRO A 70 2.80 -40.14 -14.67
C PRO A 70 3.62 -38.84 -14.72
N TYR A 71 2.95 -37.69 -14.67
CA TYR A 71 3.56 -36.35 -14.77
C TYR A 71 3.43 -35.53 -13.48
N THR A 72 2.89 -36.14 -12.41
CA THR A 72 2.74 -35.47 -11.11
C THR A 72 4.11 -35.30 -10.45
N HIS A 73 4.44 -34.08 -10.07
CA HIS A 73 5.57 -33.82 -9.19
C HIS A 73 5.18 -34.17 -7.75
N VAL A 74 5.94 -35.06 -7.11
CA VAL A 74 5.70 -35.48 -5.73
C VAL A 74 6.79 -34.90 -4.82
N MET A 75 6.37 -34.14 -3.81
CA MET A 75 7.24 -33.57 -2.80
C MET A 75 6.97 -34.22 -1.44
N ASP A 76 8.00 -34.84 -0.84
CA ASP A 76 7.94 -35.32 0.53
C ASP A 76 8.24 -34.19 1.51
N LEU A 77 7.29 -33.87 2.36
CA LEU A 77 7.41 -32.79 3.33
C LEU A 77 8.24 -33.17 4.54
N LEU A 78 8.52 -34.47 4.78
CA LEU A 78 9.31 -34.93 5.92
C LEU A 78 8.78 -34.41 7.26
N GLY A 79 7.48 -34.34 7.45
CA GLY A 79 6.82 -33.82 8.65
C GLY A 79 6.73 -32.28 8.76
N ARG A 80 7.24 -31.54 7.76
CA ARG A 80 7.17 -30.08 7.74
C ARG A 80 5.73 -29.59 7.61
N ALA A 81 5.49 -28.39 8.16
CA ALA A 81 4.20 -27.72 8.03
C ALA A 81 4.07 -27.03 6.67
N VAL A 82 2.84 -27.04 6.16
CA VAL A 82 2.40 -26.23 5.01
C VAL A 82 1.23 -25.37 5.47
N THR A 83 1.31 -24.08 5.21
CA THR A 83 0.25 -23.09 5.50
C THR A 83 -0.17 -22.40 4.21
N PRO A 84 -1.33 -21.75 4.16
CA PRO A 84 -1.57 -20.71 3.16
C PRO A 84 -0.45 -19.68 3.21
N GLY A 85 -0.11 -19.09 2.07
CA GLY A 85 0.89 -18.04 2.02
C GLY A 85 0.50 -16.83 2.87
N LEU A 86 1.47 -16.11 3.39
CA LEU A 86 1.24 -14.89 4.14
C LEU A 86 0.72 -13.80 3.20
N ILE A 87 -0.24 -13.01 3.69
CA ILE A 87 -0.80 -11.87 2.96
C ILE A 87 -0.71 -10.65 3.86
N ASP A 88 0.00 -9.61 3.41
CA ASP A 88 -0.03 -8.33 4.09
C ASP A 88 -1.30 -7.56 3.71
N ALA A 89 -2.14 -7.31 4.71
CA ALA A 89 -3.43 -6.65 4.49
C ALA A 89 -3.32 -5.13 4.29
N HIS A 90 -2.14 -4.53 4.52
CA HIS A 90 -1.89 -3.10 4.38
C HIS A 90 -0.39 -2.80 4.30
N ALA A 91 0.16 -2.74 3.12
CA ALA A 91 1.55 -2.40 2.87
C ALA A 91 1.66 -1.41 1.71
N HIS A 92 2.32 -0.27 1.94
CA HIS A 92 2.63 0.72 0.91
C HIS A 92 3.82 0.24 0.06
N VAL A 93 3.58 -0.80 -0.75
CA VAL A 93 4.62 -1.62 -1.36
C VAL A 93 5.41 -0.84 -2.40
N LEU A 94 4.73 -0.20 -3.36
CA LEU A 94 5.44 0.49 -4.45
C LEU A 94 6.21 1.70 -3.93
N SER A 95 5.61 2.50 -3.04
CA SER A 95 6.30 3.66 -2.47
C SER A 95 7.49 3.24 -1.59
N THR A 96 7.38 2.15 -0.84
CA THR A 96 8.50 1.57 -0.07
C THR A 96 9.62 1.15 -0.99
N GLY A 97 9.31 0.44 -2.10
CA GLY A 97 10.33 0.03 -3.06
C GLY A 97 11.03 1.20 -3.75
N LEU A 98 10.32 2.29 -4.03
CA LEU A 98 10.92 3.53 -4.53
C LEU A 98 11.86 4.15 -3.50
N SER A 99 11.42 4.23 -2.25
CA SER A 99 12.24 4.75 -1.15
C SER A 99 13.51 3.92 -0.95
N GLU A 100 13.40 2.59 -0.85
CA GLU A 100 14.54 1.69 -0.65
C GLU A 100 15.57 1.76 -1.78
N LEU A 101 15.14 1.96 -3.03
CA LEU A 101 16.04 1.98 -4.18
C LEU A 101 16.65 3.36 -4.48
N PHE A 102 15.94 4.45 -4.19
CA PHE A 102 16.31 5.77 -4.72
C PHE A 102 16.50 6.85 -3.67
N GLU A 103 16.08 6.63 -2.41
CA GLU A 103 16.15 7.60 -1.35
C GLU A 103 17.21 7.24 -0.29
N ILE A 104 17.44 8.13 0.67
CA ILE A 104 18.31 7.85 1.81
C ILE A 104 17.49 7.15 2.89
N ASP A 105 17.85 5.93 3.24
CA ASP A 105 17.28 5.25 4.40
C ASP A 105 17.79 5.88 5.70
N LEU A 106 16.85 6.32 6.55
CA LEU A 106 17.09 6.93 7.86
C LEU A 106 16.46 6.12 9.01
N SER A 107 15.95 4.93 8.75
CA SER A 107 15.17 4.11 9.68
C SER A 107 15.95 3.64 10.90
N ASP A 108 17.27 3.51 10.79
CA ASP A 108 18.19 3.11 11.84
C ASP A 108 18.99 4.29 12.44
N ALA A 109 18.71 5.55 12.03
CA ALA A 109 19.33 6.73 12.62
C ALA A 109 19.04 6.81 14.12
N ARG A 110 20.09 7.07 14.93
CA ARG A 110 20.02 7.11 16.40
C ARG A 110 20.13 8.52 16.97
N ASN A 111 20.56 9.46 16.17
CA ASN A 111 20.71 10.88 16.53
C ASN A 111 20.65 11.73 15.26
N ILE A 112 20.49 13.03 15.45
CA ILE A 112 20.43 13.99 14.33
C ILE A 112 21.75 14.02 13.54
N SER A 113 22.89 13.76 14.20
CA SER A 113 24.18 13.70 13.51
C SER A 113 24.23 12.56 12.47
N ASP A 114 23.62 11.41 12.73
CA ASP A 114 23.55 10.30 11.77
C ASP A 114 22.78 10.73 10.51
N ILE A 115 21.65 11.44 10.68
CA ILE A 115 20.86 11.99 9.58
C ILE A 115 21.72 12.98 8.76
N MET A 116 22.35 13.95 9.44
CA MET A 116 23.20 14.95 8.77
C MET A 116 24.37 14.31 8.02
N GLN A 117 24.97 13.27 8.57
CA GLN A 117 26.06 12.54 7.93
C GLN A 117 25.61 11.88 6.62
N ARG A 118 24.45 11.22 6.61
CA ARG A 118 23.90 10.57 5.40
C ARG A 118 23.51 11.60 4.34
N VAL A 119 22.89 12.71 4.73
CA VAL A 119 22.61 13.83 3.84
C VAL A 119 23.91 14.39 3.23
N ALA A 120 24.94 14.63 4.06
CA ALA A 120 26.25 15.11 3.57
C ALA A 120 26.91 14.13 2.57
N GLN A 121 26.86 12.83 2.86
CA GLN A 121 27.37 11.80 1.96
C GLN A 121 26.64 11.84 0.61
N LYS A 122 25.31 11.97 0.60
CA LYS A 122 24.51 12.07 -0.62
C LYS A 122 24.82 13.37 -1.38
N THR A 123 24.90 14.50 -0.66
CA THR A 123 25.25 15.81 -1.24
C THR A 123 26.57 15.75 -2.03
N ALA A 124 27.57 15.05 -1.52
CA ALA A 124 28.89 14.92 -2.17
C ALA A 124 28.84 14.18 -3.53
N THR A 125 27.76 13.46 -3.81
CA THR A 125 27.57 12.70 -5.07
C THR A 125 26.70 13.41 -6.09
N LEU A 126 26.09 14.54 -5.74
CA LEU A 126 25.08 15.25 -6.53
C LEU A 126 25.60 16.60 -7.05
N LYS A 127 24.93 17.13 -8.05
CA LYS A 127 25.17 18.49 -8.52
C LYS A 127 24.33 19.49 -7.71
N PRO A 128 24.77 20.74 -7.58
CA PRO A 128 23.93 21.80 -7.03
C PRO A 128 22.55 21.84 -7.72
N GLY A 129 21.50 21.90 -6.93
CA GLY A 129 20.11 21.90 -7.41
C GLY A 129 19.47 20.51 -7.55
N ASP A 130 20.23 19.43 -7.53
CA ASP A 130 19.65 18.07 -7.49
C ASP A 130 18.99 17.83 -6.13
N TRP A 131 17.81 17.20 -6.14
CA TRP A 131 17.07 16.87 -4.93
C TRP A 131 17.75 15.76 -4.13
N ILE A 132 17.68 15.90 -2.81
CA ILE A 132 18.01 14.86 -1.84
C ILE A 132 16.71 14.43 -1.16
N LEU A 133 16.32 13.17 -1.42
CA LEU A 133 15.13 12.56 -0.83
C LEU A 133 15.56 11.47 0.17
N GLY A 134 14.79 11.29 1.21
CA GLY A 134 15.02 10.25 2.21
C GLY A 134 13.85 10.11 3.16
N GLY A 135 13.87 9.05 3.97
CA GLY A 135 12.79 8.81 4.91
C GLY A 135 13.11 7.79 6.00
N GLY A 136 12.14 7.60 6.87
CA GLY A 136 12.22 6.59 7.92
C GLY A 136 12.75 7.09 9.27
N TRP A 137 13.16 8.35 9.39
CA TRP A 137 13.59 8.88 10.69
C TRP A 137 12.42 8.94 11.68
N ASP A 138 12.74 8.75 12.97
CA ASP A 138 11.77 8.67 14.05
C ASP A 138 12.35 9.39 15.28
N GLU A 139 11.75 10.51 15.70
CA GLU A 139 12.21 11.30 16.85
C GLU A 139 12.19 10.51 18.15
N GLY A 140 11.34 9.51 18.27
CA GLY A 140 11.33 8.62 19.43
C GLY A 140 12.58 7.75 19.56
N LYS A 141 13.27 7.50 18.42
CA LYS A 141 14.55 6.76 18.38
C LYS A 141 15.78 7.66 18.46
N LEU A 142 15.61 8.96 18.13
CA LEU A 142 16.73 9.91 18.18
C LEU A 142 17.10 10.28 19.61
N ALA A 143 18.39 10.33 19.91
CA ALA A 143 18.91 10.66 21.23
C ALA A 143 18.48 12.05 21.71
N GLU A 144 18.25 12.97 20.78
CA GLU A 144 17.82 14.34 21.06
C GLU A 144 16.32 14.46 21.34
N HIS A 145 15.51 13.41 21.04
CA HIS A 145 14.05 13.38 21.19
C HIS A 145 13.35 14.61 20.60
N ARG A 146 13.83 15.08 19.46
CA ARG A 146 13.26 16.20 18.71
C ARG A 146 13.39 16.00 17.22
N TYR A 147 12.69 16.81 16.46
CA TYR A 147 12.80 16.83 15.02
C TYR A 147 14.14 17.43 14.54
N PRO A 148 14.68 16.96 13.40
CA PRO A 148 15.71 17.69 12.67
C PRO A 148 15.14 19.01 12.12
N THR A 149 15.99 20.00 11.88
CA THR A 149 15.58 21.34 11.44
C THR A 149 16.13 21.70 10.06
N ALA A 150 15.48 22.66 9.38
CA ALA A 150 15.98 23.21 8.12
C ALA A 150 17.42 23.74 8.26
N ALA A 151 17.73 24.43 9.35
CA ALA A 151 19.05 24.99 9.59
C ALA A 151 20.15 23.94 9.75
N GLU A 152 19.82 22.74 10.25
CA GLU A 152 20.75 21.62 10.34
C GLU A 152 21.02 21.03 8.95
N LEU A 153 19.99 20.88 8.14
CA LEU A 153 20.10 20.40 6.75
C LEU A 153 20.86 21.38 5.87
N ASP A 154 20.65 22.69 6.05
CA ASP A 154 21.34 23.75 5.28
C ASP A 154 22.86 23.72 5.46
N ARG A 155 23.35 23.29 6.67
CA ARG A 155 24.79 23.19 6.91
C ARG A 155 25.46 22.11 6.05
N VAL A 156 24.73 21.06 5.70
CA VAL A 156 25.29 19.88 4.99
C VAL A 156 24.86 19.82 3.54
N ALA A 157 23.79 20.51 3.16
CA ALA A 157 23.26 20.56 1.79
C ALA A 157 22.80 21.97 1.40
N PRO A 158 23.72 23.00 1.42
CA PRO A 158 23.32 24.41 1.22
C PRO A 158 22.86 24.71 -0.22
N ALA A 159 23.26 23.90 -1.20
CA ALA A 159 22.96 24.10 -2.62
C ALA A 159 21.98 23.09 -3.20
N ASN A 160 21.51 22.14 -2.41
CA ASN A 160 20.62 21.06 -2.84
C ASN A 160 19.32 21.13 -2.04
N PRO A 161 18.15 21.07 -2.68
CA PRO A 161 16.90 20.94 -1.94
C PRO A 161 16.83 19.57 -1.28
N VAL A 162 16.41 19.53 -0.01
CA VAL A 162 16.31 18.33 0.83
C VAL A 162 14.88 18.17 1.30
N TRP A 163 14.33 16.97 1.17
CA TRP A 163 13.08 16.57 1.80
C TRP A 163 13.25 15.19 2.43
N LEU A 164 13.01 15.08 3.74
CA LEU A 164 13.16 13.83 4.50
C LEU A 164 11.85 13.52 5.22
N TYR A 165 11.16 12.45 4.80
CA TYR A 165 9.94 11.98 5.46
C TYR A 165 10.23 11.38 6.84
N ASN A 166 9.37 11.65 7.79
CA ASN A 166 9.29 10.87 9.03
C ASN A 166 8.83 9.44 8.71
N THR A 167 9.11 8.48 9.61
CA THR A 167 8.73 7.06 9.46
C THR A 167 7.24 6.83 9.24
N THR A 168 6.38 7.77 9.66
CA THR A 168 4.92 7.68 9.48
C THR A 168 4.43 8.12 8.11
N GLY A 169 5.25 8.86 7.34
CA GLY A 169 4.83 9.48 6.08
C GLY A 169 3.91 10.70 6.22
N HIS A 170 3.44 11.04 7.43
CA HIS A 170 2.49 12.13 7.69
C HIS A 170 3.15 13.49 7.90
N PHE A 171 4.46 13.54 7.98
CA PHE A 171 5.23 14.77 8.05
C PHE A 171 6.67 14.54 7.62
N GLY A 172 7.38 15.62 7.40
CA GLY A 172 8.78 15.57 7.04
C GLY A 172 9.47 16.90 7.30
N VAL A 173 10.76 16.94 7.03
CA VAL A 173 11.59 18.12 7.15
C VAL A 173 12.17 18.55 5.82
N ALA A 174 12.00 19.82 5.47
CA ALA A 174 12.58 20.49 4.33
C ALA A 174 13.70 21.41 4.74
N ASN A 175 14.75 21.55 3.92
CA ASN A 175 15.73 22.62 4.10
C ASN A 175 15.26 23.93 3.42
N ALA A 176 15.98 25.04 3.62
CA ALA A 176 15.63 26.34 3.07
C ALA A 176 15.51 26.34 1.54
N ALA A 177 16.34 25.56 0.83
CA ALA A 177 16.28 25.45 -0.62
C ALA A 177 14.97 24.77 -1.09
N ALA A 178 14.53 23.69 -0.43
CA ALA A 178 13.28 23.02 -0.71
C ALA A 178 12.06 23.91 -0.37
N LEU A 179 12.05 24.54 0.80
CA LEU A 179 11.00 25.49 1.20
C LEU A 179 10.84 26.63 0.18
N LYS A 180 11.96 27.17 -0.31
CA LYS A 180 11.96 28.21 -1.34
C LYS A 180 11.34 27.74 -2.66
N LEU A 181 11.68 26.53 -3.12
CA LEU A 181 11.09 25.95 -4.34
C LEU A 181 9.58 25.73 -4.20
N ALA A 182 9.13 25.33 -3.00
CA ALA A 182 7.71 25.15 -2.68
C ALA A 182 6.95 26.46 -2.38
N GLY A 183 7.64 27.62 -2.37
CA GLY A 183 7.03 28.92 -2.08
C GLY A 183 6.61 29.07 -0.61
N ILE A 184 7.22 28.32 0.32
CA ILE A 184 6.92 28.35 1.75
C ILE A 184 7.85 29.31 2.45
N GLY A 185 7.30 30.29 3.17
CA GLY A 185 8.04 31.31 3.92
C GLY A 185 7.31 31.81 5.16
N ALA A 186 7.82 32.87 5.77
CA ALA A 186 7.25 33.43 6.99
C ALA A 186 5.79 33.84 6.87
N ALA A 187 5.39 34.37 5.70
CA ALA A 187 4.03 34.84 5.43
C ALA A 187 3.07 33.74 4.94
N THR A 188 3.55 32.52 4.68
CA THR A 188 2.71 31.41 4.20
C THR A 188 1.77 30.97 5.32
N PRO A 189 0.44 31.05 5.16
CA PRO A 189 -0.49 30.56 6.17
C PRO A 189 -0.43 29.02 6.23
N ALA A 190 -0.60 28.46 7.43
CA ALA A 190 -0.82 27.04 7.55
C ALA A 190 -2.15 26.65 6.87
N PRO A 191 -2.21 25.55 6.12
CA PRO A 191 -3.47 25.07 5.57
C PRO A 191 -4.39 24.55 6.68
N VAL A 192 -5.70 24.43 6.38
CA VAL A 192 -6.71 24.02 7.38
C VAL A 192 -6.42 22.61 7.93
N ALA A 193 -5.93 21.71 7.08
CA ALA A 193 -5.61 20.35 7.44
C ALA A 193 -4.10 20.10 7.41
N GLY A 194 -3.30 21.01 7.98
CA GLY A 194 -1.85 20.86 8.02
C GLY A 194 -1.17 21.86 8.93
N VAL A 195 0.09 21.59 9.28
CA VAL A 195 0.90 22.41 10.18
C VAL A 195 2.22 22.77 9.51
N ILE A 196 2.57 24.05 9.54
CA ILE A 196 3.92 24.56 9.26
C ILE A 196 4.53 24.93 10.59
N GLU A 197 5.47 24.11 11.10
CA GLU A 197 6.18 24.43 12.34
C GLU A 197 7.08 25.64 12.13
N ARG A 198 7.20 26.48 13.18
CA ARG A 198 7.95 27.74 13.09
C ARG A 198 8.88 27.93 14.28
N GLY A 199 10.03 28.46 13.98
CA GLY A 199 10.95 28.91 15.00
C GLY A 199 10.45 30.16 15.78
N ALA A 200 11.17 30.53 16.81
CA ALA A 200 10.86 31.72 17.63
C ALA A 200 10.88 33.06 16.83
N ASP A 201 11.54 33.05 15.67
CA ASP A 201 11.62 34.19 14.73
C ASP A 201 10.43 34.20 13.72
N GLY A 202 9.50 33.27 13.84
CA GLY A 202 8.35 33.13 12.95
C GLY A 202 8.66 32.52 11.57
N GLN A 203 9.93 32.17 11.29
CA GLN A 203 10.27 31.45 10.05
C GLN A 203 9.89 29.98 10.14
N PRO A 204 9.54 29.32 9.03
CA PRO A 204 9.40 27.87 9.00
C PRO A 204 10.72 27.22 9.44
N ASP A 205 10.65 26.29 10.40
CA ASP A 205 11.81 25.53 10.87
C ASP A 205 12.15 24.31 10.02
N GLY A 206 11.32 24.04 9.01
CA GLY A 206 11.45 22.96 8.06
C GLY A 206 10.41 21.87 8.23
N ILE A 207 9.79 21.73 9.38
CA ILE A 207 8.77 20.68 9.62
C ILE A 207 7.43 21.07 9.01
N LEU A 208 6.95 20.18 8.15
CA LEU A 208 5.65 20.31 7.49
C LEU A 208 4.84 19.03 7.76
N LYS A 209 3.59 19.19 8.24
CA LYS A 209 2.72 18.07 8.58
C LYS A 209 1.45 18.08 7.72
N GLU A 210 1.00 16.87 7.33
CA GLU A 210 -0.22 16.65 6.56
C GLU A 210 -0.27 17.52 5.29
N SER A 211 -1.37 18.20 5.00
CA SER A 211 -1.51 19.03 3.77
C SER A 211 -0.52 20.19 3.67
N ALA A 212 0.25 20.50 4.73
CA ALA A 212 1.36 21.44 4.61
C ALA A 212 2.53 20.88 3.79
N MET A 213 2.58 19.57 3.55
CA MET A 213 3.55 18.91 2.66
C MET A 213 3.23 19.10 1.18
N ASP A 214 1.95 19.34 0.81
CA ASP A 214 1.50 19.37 -0.59
C ASP A 214 2.34 20.29 -1.49
N PRO A 215 2.74 21.51 -1.07
CA PRO A 215 3.61 22.36 -1.87
C PRO A 215 5.01 21.77 -2.14
N ILE A 216 5.55 21.00 -1.19
CA ILE A 216 6.82 20.28 -1.41
C ILE A 216 6.59 19.14 -2.38
N ILE A 217 5.57 18.31 -2.16
CA ILE A 217 5.25 17.15 -3.01
C ILE A 217 5.04 17.58 -4.47
N ALA A 218 4.37 18.73 -4.68
CA ALA A 218 4.11 19.27 -6.01
C ALA A 218 5.38 19.68 -6.79
N VAL A 219 6.50 19.92 -6.14
CA VAL A 219 7.76 20.32 -6.77
C VAL A 219 8.83 19.22 -6.74
N LEU A 220 8.54 18.06 -6.16
CA LEU A 220 9.43 16.91 -6.21
C LEU A 220 9.57 16.38 -7.65
N PRO A 221 10.76 15.92 -8.06
CA PRO A 221 10.90 15.25 -9.35
C PRO A 221 10.09 13.94 -9.34
N PRO A 222 9.22 13.72 -10.33
CA PRO A 222 8.44 12.48 -10.38
C PRO A 222 9.35 11.29 -10.70
N TYR A 223 9.07 10.14 -10.13
CA TYR A 223 9.69 8.89 -10.52
C TYR A 223 9.22 8.46 -11.91
N SER A 224 10.17 8.04 -12.75
CA SER A 224 9.86 7.49 -14.07
C SER A 224 9.20 6.11 -13.96
N GLN A 225 8.49 5.70 -15.02
CA GLN A 225 7.90 4.36 -15.08
C GLN A 225 8.96 3.25 -14.96
N ALA A 226 10.18 3.49 -15.47
CA ALA A 226 11.29 2.54 -15.30
C ALA A 226 11.71 2.36 -13.82
N GLN A 227 11.72 3.45 -13.04
CA GLN A 227 12.03 3.37 -11.60
C GLN A 227 10.89 2.66 -10.84
N ARG A 228 9.63 2.94 -11.17
CA ARG A 228 8.47 2.26 -10.58
C ARG A 228 8.48 0.75 -10.90
N ALA A 229 8.83 0.36 -12.13
CA ALA A 229 8.98 -1.04 -12.51
C ALA A 229 10.08 -1.75 -11.71
N LEU A 230 11.23 -1.08 -11.50
CA LEU A 230 12.29 -1.60 -10.64
C LEU A 230 11.83 -1.75 -9.19
N ALA A 231 11.05 -0.80 -8.67
CA ALA A 231 10.49 -0.85 -7.31
C ALA A 231 9.52 -2.03 -7.14
N VAL A 232 8.63 -2.26 -8.11
CA VAL A 232 7.72 -3.43 -8.10
C VAL A 232 8.53 -4.72 -8.07
N ALA A 233 9.52 -4.87 -8.97
CA ALA A 233 10.35 -6.07 -9.03
C ALA A 233 11.15 -6.32 -7.74
N HIS A 234 11.69 -5.24 -7.14
CA HIS A 234 12.41 -5.30 -5.88
C HIS A 234 11.49 -5.78 -4.74
N MET A 235 10.30 -5.23 -4.62
CA MET A 235 9.36 -5.58 -3.56
C MET A 235 8.77 -6.98 -3.72
N VAL A 236 8.57 -7.47 -4.94
CA VAL A 236 8.21 -8.86 -5.20
C VAL A 236 9.29 -9.81 -4.66
N GLN A 237 10.57 -9.51 -4.90
CA GLN A 237 11.67 -10.31 -4.36
C GLN A 237 11.74 -10.26 -2.83
N THR A 238 11.51 -9.09 -2.23
CA THR A 238 11.45 -8.92 -0.77
C THR A 238 10.31 -9.74 -0.18
N ALA A 239 9.12 -9.66 -0.78
CA ALA A 239 7.94 -10.41 -0.35
C ALA A 239 8.20 -11.93 -0.40
N HIS A 240 8.81 -12.44 -1.47
CA HIS A 240 9.20 -13.85 -1.57
C HIS A 240 10.18 -14.27 -0.46
N ALA A 241 11.18 -13.44 -0.16
CA ALA A 241 12.16 -13.73 0.89
C ALA A 241 11.51 -13.85 2.28
N GLU A 242 10.44 -13.09 2.51
CA GLU A 242 9.65 -13.12 3.77
C GLU A 242 8.53 -14.19 3.76
N GLY A 243 8.36 -14.94 2.67
CA GLY A 243 7.33 -15.95 2.52
C GLY A 243 5.92 -15.40 2.31
N MET A 244 5.81 -14.16 1.85
CA MET A 244 4.54 -13.55 1.45
C MET A 244 4.13 -14.07 0.07
N THR A 245 2.83 -14.13 -0.17
CA THR A 245 2.22 -14.53 -1.44
C THR A 245 1.21 -13.50 -1.94
N GLY A 246 1.07 -12.41 -1.21
CA GLY A 246 0.22 -11.30 -1.62
C GLY A 246 0.24 -10.14 -0.65
N PHE A 247 -0.24 -9.00 -1.13
CA PHE A 247 -0.38 -7.79 -0.32
C PHE A 247 -1.49 -6.89 -0.87
N LYS A 248 -1.98 -6.03 0.02
CA LYS A 248 -2.86 -4.94 -0.36
C LYS A 248 -2.07 -3.64 -0.30
N ASP A 249 -1.88 -3.02 -1.47
CA ASP A 249 -1.22 -1.73 -1.59
C ASP A 249 -2.26 -0.60 -1.65
N PRO A 250 -2.47 0.14 -0.57
CA PRO A 250 -3.37 1.28 -0.54
C PRO A 250 -2.65 2.54 -1.01
N ASP A 251 -3.45 3.53 -1.44
CA ASP A 251 -2.98 4.88 -1.73
C ASP A 251 -2.12 5.01 -2.99
N ILE A 252 -2.44 4.21 -4.01
CA ILE A 252 -1.78 4.30 -5.31
C ILE A 252 -2.41 5.38 -6.18
N ASP A 253 -1.59 5.95 -7.07
CA ASP A 253 -2.03 6.84 -8.15
C ASP A 253 -2.12 6.10 -9.51
N GLN A 254 -2.33 6.86 -10.59
CA GLN A 254 -2.43 6.31 -11.94
C GLN A 254 -1.07 5.80 -12.47
N ASP A 255 0.03 6.45 -12.10
CA ASP A 255 1.37 6.04 -12.52
C ASP A 255 1.82 4.77 -11.81
N ASP A 256 1.41 4.60 -10.56
CA ASP A 256 1.62 3.37 -9.78
C ASP A 256 0.82 2.20 -10.38
N TRP A 257 -0.46 2.47 -10.73
CA TRP A 257 -1.29 1.48 -11.43
C TRP A 257 -0.64 0.99 -12.71
N GLU A 258 -0.10 1.90 -13.52
CA GLU A 258 0.56 1.56 -14.78
C GLU A 258 1.79 0.67 -14.58
N ALA A 259 2.56 0.89 -13.50
CA ALA A 259 3.69 0.03 -13.15
C ALA A 259 3.25 -1.39 -12.78
N TYR A 260 2.22 -1.53 -11.94
CA TYR A 260 1.65 -2.84 -11.61
C TYR A 260 1.04 -3.54 -12.83
N ARG A 261 0.31 -2.80 -13.66
CA ARG A 261 -0.31 -3.32 -14.89
C ARG A 261 0.75 -3.86 -15.86
N SER A 262 1.83 -3.12 -16.06
CA SER A 262 2.96 -3.54 -16.91
C SER A 262 3.65 -4.79 -16.37
N ALA A 263 3.98 -4.81 -15.08
CA ALA A 263 4.59 -5.97 -14.42
C ALA A 263 3.71 -7.23 -14.56
N ALA A 264 2.39 -7.08 -14.40
CA ALA A 264 1.43 -8.18 -14.57
C ALA A 264 1.36 -8.65 -16.03
N ALA A 265 1.40 -7.75 -17.01
CA ALA A 265 1.37 -8.07 -18.43
C ALA A 265 2.64 -8.80 -18.89
N GLU A 266 3.78 -8.47 -18.30
CA GLU A 266 5.08 -9.08 -18.58
C GLU A 266 5.30 -10.39 -17.80
N GLY A 267 4.38 -10.77 -16.90
CA GLY A 267 4.49 -11.95 -16.04
C GLY A 267 5.53 -11.80 -14.92
N ALA A 268 5.91 -10.57 -14.59
CA ALA A 268 6.85 -10.25 -13.54
C ALA A 268 6.16 -10.05 -12.15
N LEU A 269 4.81 -10.07 -12.13
CA LEU A 269 4.00 -9.99 -10.93
C LEU A 269 3.36 -11.35 -10.65
N ASP A 270 4.02 -12.20 -9.90
CA ASP A 270 3.57 -13.53 -9.50
C ASP A 270 2.96 -13.59 -8.08
N GLU A 271 2.97 -12.47 -7.38
CA GLU A 271 2.29 -12.25 -6.12
C GLU A 271 0.85 -11.74 -6.32
N HIS A 272 -0.02 -12.05 -5.35
CA HIS A 272 -1.37 -11.49 -5.35
C HIS A 272 -1.36 -10.04 -4.85
N VAL A 273 -1.52 -9.09 -5.75
CA VAL A 273 -1.57 -7.67 -5.44
C VAL A 273 -2.99 -7.15 -5.57
N CYS A 274 -3.49 -6.49 -4.53
CA CYS A 274 -4.78 -5.82 -4.55
C CYS A 274 -4.65 -4.36 -4.16
N VAL A 275 -4.91 -3.45 -5.08
CA VAL A 275 -4.67 -2.02 -4.89
C VAL A 275 -5.92 -1.26 -4.44
N LEU A 276 -5.72 -0.18 -3.66
CA LEU A 276 -6.73 0.84 -3.43
C LEU A 276 -6.23 2.19 -3.98
N PHE A 277 -7.05 2.81 -4.83
CA PHE A 277 -6.72 4.11 -5.39
C PHE A 277 -6.91 5.23 -4.39
N HIS A 278 -5.96 6.14 -4.36
CA HIS A 278 -6.06 7.39 -3.60
C HIS A 278 -7.30 8.19 -4.00
N THR A 279 -8.01 8.73 -3.01
CA THR A 279 -9.15 9.62 -3.24
C THR A 279 -8.80 11.04 -2.80
N PRO A 280 -8.66 11.99 -3.74
CA PRO A 280 -8.39 13.38 -3.40
C PRO A 280 -9.45 13.97 -2.46
N PRO A 281 -9.07 14.84 -1.50
CA PRO A 281 -10.00 15.49 -0.57
C PRO A 281 -10.74 16.68 -1.23
N THR A 282 -11.24 16.47 -2.45
CA THR A 282 -11.94 17.49 -3.28
C THR A 282 -13.37 17.05 -3.57
N PRO A 283 -14.28 17.96 -3.90
CA PRO A 283 -15.68 17.63 -4.20
C PRO A 283 -15.88 16.60 -5.31
N ASP A 284 -15.00 16.55 -6.29
CA ASP A 284 -15.01 15.63 -7.42
C ASP A 284 -14.07 14.40 -7.22
N GLY A 285 -13.29 14.38 -6.13
CA GLY A 285 -12.29 13.35 -5.87
C GLY A 285 -12.82 11.93 -5.99
N ALA A 286 -13.94 11.62 -5.33
CA ALA A 286 -14.55 10.30 -5.41
C ALA A 286 -15.02 9.94 -6.84
N THR A 287 -15.48 10.90 -7.62
CA THR A 287 -15.89 10.69 -9.03
C THR A 287 -14.69 10.35 -9.90
N LEU A 288 -13.59 11.06 -9.72
CA LEU A 288 -12.32 10.80 -10.43
C LEU A 288 -11.77 9.42 -10.07
N THR A 289 -11.68 9.12 -8.78
CA THR A 289 -11.21 7.81 -8.29
C THR A 289 -12.09 6.67 -8.78
N LEU A 290 -13.41 6.85 -8.81
CA LEU A 290 -14.33 5.82 -9.33
C LEU A 290 -14.10 5.55 -10.83
N ALA A 291 -13.77 6.59 -11.61
CA ALA A 291 -13.42 6.41 -13.02
C ALA A 291 -12.12 5.62 -13.19
N GLN A 292 -11.08 5.92 -12.39
CA GLN A 292 -9.82 5.18 -12.38
C GLN A 292 -10.03 3.71 -11.98
N ILE A 293 -10.78 3.45 -10.91
CA ILE A 293 -11.11 2.09 -10.46
C ILE A 293 -11.78 1.28 -11.58
N ARG A 294 -12.75 1.87 -12.28
CA ARG A 294 -13.46 1.18 -13.37
C ARG A 294 -12.55 0.89 -14.56
N ALA A 295 -11.68 1.84 -14.92
CA ALA A 295 -10.68 1.62 -15.96
C ALA A 295 -9.72 0.49 -15.59
N ALA A 296 -9.19 0.51 -14.37
CA ALA A 296 -8.29 -0.51 -13.86
C ALA A 296 -8.95 -1.91 -13.78
N GLN A 297 -10.21 -2.00 -13.38
CA GLN A 297 -10.97 -3.27 -13.39
C GLN A 297 -11.15 -3.82 -14.81
N HIS A 298 -11.34 -2.95 -15.79
CA HIS A 298 -11.38 -3.34 -17.21
C HIS A 298 -10.01 -3.88 -17.65
N ASP A 299 -8.91 -3.22 -17.29
CA ASP A 299 -7.54 -3.65 -17.61
C ASP A 299 -7.24 -5.03 -17.04
N VAL A 300 -7.53 -5.28 -15.76
CA VAL A 300 -7.38 -6.60 -15.10
C VAL A 300 -8.13 -7.69 -15.88
N THR A 301 -9.36 -7.39 -16.29
CA THR A 301 -10.18 -8.34 -17.09
C THR A 301 -9.53 -8.64 -18.43
N ALA A 302 -8.98 -7.62 -19.09
CA ALA A 302 -8.32 -7.75 -20.39
C ALA A 302 -7.01 -8.56 -20.30
N LEU A 303 -6.23 -8.36 -19.25
CA LEU A 303 -4.98 -9.07 -18.98
C LEU A 303 -5.20 -10.57 -18.70
N ARG A 304 -6.40 -10.96 -18.27
CA ARG A 304 -6.69 -12.31 -17.75
C ARG A 304 -5.72 -12.76 -16.65
N ASN A 305 -5.14 -11.80 -15.96
CA ASN A 305 -4.21 -12.03 -14.87
C ASN A 305 -5.02 -12.23 -13.57
N SER A 306 -4.70 -13.26 -12.81
CA SER A 306 -5.38 -13.57 -11.55
C SER A 306 -4.62 -13.03 -10.32
N THR A 307 -3.44 -12.47 -10.50
CA THR A 307 -2.58 -11.97 -9.41
C THR A 307 -2.78 -10.48 -9.14
N LEU A 308 -3.16 -9.68 -10.14
CA LEU A 308 -3.45 -8.26 -9.97
C LEU A 308 -4.94 -8.00 -9.81
N GLY A 309 -5.33 -7.25 -8.81
CA GLY A 309 -6.72 -6.90 -8.51
C GLY A 309 -6.89 -5.46 -8.04
N VAL A 310 -8.13 -4.97 -8.10
CA VAL A 310 -8.53 -3.65 -7.59
C VAL A 310 -9.48 -3.86 -6.42
N CYS A 311 -9.03 -3.52 -5.22
CA CYS A 311 -9.78 -3.69 -3.97
C CYS A 311 -10.72 -2.51 -3.65
N GLY A 312 -10.49 -1.32 -4.20
CA GLY A 312 -11.35 -0.18 -3.95
C GLY A 312 -10.64 1.16 -3.86
N ALA A 313 -11.18 2.05 -3.01
CA ALA A 313 -10.68 3.40 -2.79
C ALA A 313 -10.02 3.53 -1.43
N LYS A 314 -8.98 4.37 -1.31
CA LYS A 314 -8.36 4.84 -0.06
C LYS A 314 -8.80 6.28 0.20
N ILE A 315 -9.22 6.55 1.44
CA ILE A 315 -9.51 7.90 1.94
C ILE A 315 -8.75 8.12 3.24
N TYR A 316 -8.37 9.36 3.52
CA TYR A 316 -7.83 9.77 4.81
C TYR A 316 -8.87 10.59 5.55
N MET A 317 -9.23 10.18 6.78
CA MET A 317 -10.15 10.95 7.62
C MET A 317 -9.40 11.92 8.52
N ASP A 318 -8.22 11.53 8.99
CA ASP A 318 -7.36 12.36 9.85
C ASP A 318 -5.87 12.09 9.60
N GLY A 319 -5.02 12.62 10.47
CA GLY A 319 -3.59 12.46 10.42
C GLY A 319 -3.06 11.34 11.33
N SER A 320 -1.86 11.52 11.88
CA SER A 320 -1.13 10.50 12.62
C SER A 320 -1.04 10.74 14.13
N GLY A 321 -0.85 9.66 14.90
CA GLY A 321 -0.58 9.76 16.34
C GLY A 321 0.77 10.41 16.64
N VAL A 322 1.82 10.03 15.91
CA VAL A 322 3.17 10.58 16.08
C VAL A 322 3.22 12.07 15.75
N GLY A 323 2.55 12.47 14.64
CA GLY A 323 2.43 13.89 14.26
C GLY A 323 1.50 14.70 15.16
N ARG A 324 0.71 14.04 16.05
CA ARG A 324 -0.38 14.63 16.86
C ARG A 324 -1.42 15.36 16.01
N THR A 325 -1.69 14.83 14.86
CA THR A 325 -2.63 15.36 13.86
C THR A 325 -3.89 14.49 13.73
N GLY A 326 -3.90 13.29 14.33
CA GLY A 326 -5.11 12.45 14.46
C GLY A 326 -6.22 13.20 15.18
N TRP A 327 -7.46 13.10 14.67
CA TRP A 327 -8.59 13.89 15.15
C TRP A 327 -9.22 13.27 16.40
N MET A 328 -9.07 13.99 17.54
CA MET A 328 -9.40 13.53 18.89
C MET A 328 -10.56 14.29 19.51
N TYR A 329 -11.23 13.67 20.50
CA TYR A 329 -12.15 14.37 21.39
C TYR A 329 -11.42 15.18 22.47
N ALA A 330 -10.26 14.69 22.93
CA ALA A 330 -9.43 15.34 23.95
C ALA A 330 -8.13 15.90 23.34
N ASP A 331 -7.44 16.73 24.10
CA ASP A 331 -6.13 17.28 23.71
C ASP A 331 -5.05 16.19 23.62
N TRP A 332 -4.18 16.31 22.64
CA TRP A 332 -3.00 15.48 22.52
C TRP A 332 -1.96 15.76 23.62
N ASN A 333 -1.22 14.74 24.03
CA ASN A 333 -0.03 14.92 24.88
C ASN A 333 1.17 15.33 24.03
N ARG A 334 2.07 16.16 24.57
CA ARG A 334 3.33 16.54 23.92
C ARG A 334 4.41 15.47 24.05
N SER A 335 4.34 14.69 25.13
CA SER A 335 5.24 13.59 25.41
C SER A 335 4.46 12.38 25.93
N TYR A 336 5.17 11.33 26.31
CA TYR A 336 4.57 10.14 26.96
C TYR A 336 4.11 10.36 28.40
N SER A 337 4.13 11.60 28.88
CA SER A 337 3.71 11.98 30.25
C SER A 337 2.36 12.69 30.20
N ASP A 338 1.42 12.27 31.05
CA ASP A 338 0.12 12.94 31.23
C ASP A 338 0.22 14.41 31.68
N ALA A 339 1.40 14.81 32.20
CA ALA A 339 1.66 16.18 32.62
C ALA A 339 1.97 17.14 31.47
N ASP A 340 2.17 16.62 30.24
CA ASP A 340 2.62 17.41 29.11
C ASP A 340 1.56 17.45 28.01
N ILE A 341 0.39 17.99 28.33
CA ILE A 341 -0.73 18.13 27.41
C ILE A 341 -0.47 19.27 26.42
N ASP A 342 -0.73 19.03 25.16
CA ASP A 342 -0.70 20.03 24.09
C ASP A 342 -2.05 20.75 24.02
N ALA A 343 -2.23 21.70 24.94
CA ALA A 343 -3.51 22.36 25.20
C ALA A 343 -4.11 22.97 23.92
N GLY A 344 -5.36 22.60 23.63
CA GLY A 344 -6.08 23.01 22.43
C GLY A 344 -5.73 22.25 21.16
N ASN A 345 -4.80 21.31 21.20
CA ASN A 345 -4.51 20.46 20.05
C ASN A 345 -5.34 19.17 20.09
N HIS A 346 -6.41 19.14 19.31
CA HIS A 346 -7.25 17.96 19.09
C HIS A 346 -6.94 17.24 17.76
N GLY A 347 -5.86 17.58 17.07
CA GLY A 347 -5.69 17.23 15.69
C GLY A 347 -6.81 17.81 14.81
N PHE A 348 -7.01 17.26 13.65
CA PHE A 348 -8.02 17.75 12.71
C PHE A 348 -8.41 16.69 11.69
N PRO A 349 -9.62 16.80 11.07
CA PRO A 349 -9.98 15.95 9.94
C PRO A 349 -9.15 16.34 8.70
N ALA A 350 -8.64 15.36 7.96
CA ALA A 350 -7.86 15.56 6.72
C ALA A 350 -8.71 16.15 5.58
N LEU A 351 -10.03 15.92 5.64
CA LEU A 351 -11.00 16.53 4.73
C LEU A 351 -12.27 16.90 5.50
N ASP A 352 -13.10 17.79 4.92
CA ASP A 352 -14.39 18.14 5.52
C ASP A 352 -15.23 16.88 5.80
N PRO A 353 -15.71 16.68 7.04
CA PRO A 353 -16.45 15.47 7.40
C PRO A 353 -17.72 15.24 6.57
N SER A 354 -18.37 16.30 6.06
CA SER A 354 -19.53 16.17 5.19
C SER A 354 -19.12 15.76 3.76
N LEU A 355 -17.97 16.19 3.30
CA LEU A 355 -17.38 15.75 2.04
C LEU A 355 -17.00 14.26 2.12
N TYR A 356 -16.36 13.83 3.22
CA TYR A 356 -16.06 12.43 3.48
C TYR A 356 -17.31 11.54 3.34
N ARG A 357 -18.40 11.92 4.01
CA ARG A 357 -19.67 11.20 3.93
C ARG A 357 -20.16 11.05 2.49
N ARG A 358 -20.17 12.14 1.71
CA ARG A 358 -20.59 12.10 0.30
C ARG A 358 -19.70 11.20 -0.56
N GLN A 359 -18.39 11.21 -0.32
CA GLN A 359 -17.44 10.33 -1.04
C GLN A 359 -17.73 8.85 -0.74
N VAL A 360 -17.91 8.49 0.54
CA VAL A 360 -18.24 7.11 0.95
C VAL A 360 -19.59 6.67 0.35
N GLU A 361 -20.62 7.52 0.42
CA GLU A 361 -21.94 7.23 -0.17
C GLU A 361 -21.86 6.95 -1.68
N LEU A 362 -21.01 7.71 -2.42
CA LEU A 362 -20.78 7.50 -3.84
C LEU A 362 -20.14 6.15 -4.11
N PHE A 363 -19.09 5.78 -3.37
CA PHE A 363 -18.42 4.49 -3.53
C PHE A 363 -19.33 3.32 -3.18
N VAL A 364 -20.05 3.38 -2.06
CA VAL A 364 -21.02 2.35 -1.67
C VAL A 364 -22.13 2.21 -2.71
N ALA A 365 -22.64 3.34 -3.24
CA ALA A 365 -23.63 3.34 -4.32
C ALA A 365 -23.13 2.69 -5.60
N ALA A 366 -21.84 2.82 -5.88
CA ALA A 366 -21.17 2.23 -7.05
C ALA A 366 -20.72 0.77 -6.84
N GLY A 367 -20.91 0.20 -5.65
CA GLY A 367 -20.46 -1.14 -5.30
C GLY A 367 -18.95 -1.25 -5.10
N VAL A 368 -18.29 -0.16 -4.71
CA VAL A 368 -16.84 -0.07 -4.49
C VAL A 368 -16.54 -0.10 -3.00
N SER A 369 -15.60 -0.95 -2.59
CA SER A 369 -15.08 -1.01 -1.22
C SER A 369 -14.23 0.21 -0.88
N VAL A 370 -14.19 0.58 0.40
CA VAL A 370 -13.44 1.74 0.88
C VAL A 370 -12.58 1.35 2.07
N GLY A 371 -11.29 1.72 2.02
CA GLY A 371 -10.39 1.70 3.17
C GLY A 371 -10.16 3.13 3.65
N THR A 372 -10.59 3.46 4.85
CA THR A 372 -10.39 4.79 5.42
C THR A 372 -9.33 4.78 6.50
N HIS A 373 -8.29 5.58 6.32
CA HIS A 373 -7.32 5.88 7.37
C HIS A 373 -8.01 6.69 8.49
N ALA A 374 -7.99 6.19 9.70
CA ALA A 374 -8.48 6.88 10.89
C ALA A 374 -7.71 6.42 12.13
N VAL A 375 -7.06 7.36 12.81
CA VAL A 375 -6.16 7.15 13.95
C VAL A 375 -6.79 7.63 15.26
N GLY A 376 -7.32 8.85 15.28
CA GLY A 376 -7.92 9.45 16.45
C GLY A 376 -9.32 8.89 16.76
N ASP A 377 -9.69 8.91 18.03
CA ASP A 377 -10.95 8.38 18.52
C ASP A 377 -12.17 9.02 17.86
N ARG A 378 -12.16 10.33 17.66
CA ARG A 378 -13.22 11.07 16.98
C ARG A 378 -13.29 10.75 15.49
N ALA A 379 -12.15 10.55 14.83
CA ALA A 379 -12.11 10.14 13.43
C ALA A 379 -12.68 8.74 13.24
N ILE A 380 -12.31 7.81 14.12
CA ILE A 380 -12.79 6.42 14.09
C ILE A 380 -14.31 6.37 14.25
N ASP A 381 -14.86 7.06 15.24
CA ASP A 381 -16.32 7.15 15.45
C ASP A 381 -17.04 7.71 14.22
N TRP A 382 -16.49 8.79 13.64
CA TRP A 382 -17.05 9.39 12.43
C TRP A 382 -17.09 8.44 11.24
N VAL A 383 -16.03 7.64 11.07
CA VAL A 383 -15.94 6.63 10.01
C VAL A 383 -16.94 5.50 10.25
N VAL A 384 -17.02 4.97 11.47
CA VAL A 384 -17.98 3.90 11.84
C VAL A 384 -19.41 4.35 11.54
N ASP A 385 -19.80 5.54 12.01
CA ASP A 385 -21.14 6.08 11.82
C ASP A 385 -21.46 6.30 10.33
N THR A 386 -20.50 6.85 9.58
CA THR A 386 -20.66 7.06 8.13
C THR A 386 -20.84 5.73 7.39
N TYR A 387 -20.05 4.71 7.71
CA TYR A 387 -20.18 3.38 7.10
C TYR A 387 -21.53 2.73 7.46
N ALA A 388 -21.93 2.81 8.72
CA ALA A 388 -23.22 2.28 9.17
C ALA A 388 -24.40 2.96 8.45
N GLU A 389 -24.35 4.28 8.26
CA GLU A 389 -25.37 5.05 7.54
C GLU A 389 -25.44 4.69 6.05
N ALA A 390 -24.27 4.62 5.39
CA ALA A 390 -24.20 4.25 3.98
C ALA A 390 -24.72 2.82 3.72
N LEU A 391 -24.41 1.86 4.59
CA LEU A 391 -24.90 0.48 4.48
C LEU A 391 -26.39 0.33 4.82
N ARG A 392 -26.94 1.16 5.73
CA ARG A 392 -28.39 1.19 6.01
C ARG A 392 -29.18 1.71 4.82
N SER A 393 -28.66 2.74 4.15
CA SER A 393 -29.32 3.34 2.99
C SER A 393 -29.21 2.45 1.74
N ARG A 394 -28.16 1.67 1.62
CA ARG A 394 -27.92 0.72 0.52
C ARG A 394 -27.26 -0.56 1.02
N PRO A 395 -28.04 -1.56 1.46
CA PRO A 395 -27.50 -2.84 1.85
C PRO A 395 -26.84 -3.53 0.66
N THR A 396 -25.52 -3.58 0.64
CA THR A 396 -24.73 -4.20 -0.43
C THR A 396 -24.02 -5.44 0.12
N ARG A 397 -24.19 -6.57 -0.56
CA ARG A 397 -23.46 -7.80 -0.21
C ARG A 397 -22.06 -7.76 -0.82
N GLY A 398 -21.05 -8.12 -0.04
CA GLY A 398 -19.68 -8.29 -0.52
C GLY A 398 -18.79 -7.05 -0.47
N LEU A 399 -19.29 -5.88 -0.09
CA LEU A 399 -18.43 -4.72 0.16
C LEU A 399 -17.57 -4.94 1.41
N ARG A 400 -16.33 -4.47 1.33
CA ARG A 400 -15.37 -4.42 2.43
C ARG A 400 -15.11 -2.95 2.78
N LEU A 401 -15.80 -2.46 3.80
CA LEU A 401 -15.55 -1.14 4.38
C LEU A 401 -14.60 -1.35 5.56
N ALA A 402 -13.39 -0.82 5.44
CA ALA A 402 -12.33 -1.06 6.41
C ALA A 402 -11.87 0.27 7.04
N ILE A 403 -11.65 0.26 8.35
CA ILE A 403 -10.94 1.32 9.05
C ILE A 403 -9.48 0.88 9.12
N ILE A 404 -8.61 1.70 8.57
CA ILE A 404 -7.18 1.47 8.53
C ILE A 404 -6.57 2.13 9.75
N HIS A 405 -5.67 1.42 10.43
CA HIS A 405 -5.04 1.74 11.70
C HIS A 405 -5.95 1.55 12.92
N ALA A 406 -7.03 2.35 13.07
CA ALA A 406 -7.94 2.27 14.22
C ALA A 406 -7.20 2.24 15.57
N ASN A 407 -6.21 3.14 15.75
CA ASN A 407 -5.26 3.07 16.88
C ASN A 407 -5.91 3.37 18.24
N ILE A 408 -6.91 4.26 18.28
CA ILE A 408 -7.53 4.74 19.52
C ILE A 408 -9.06 4.61 19.39
N PRO A 409 -9.61 3.38 19.30
CA PRO A 409 -11.05 3.20 19.18
C PRO A 409 -11.77 3.52 20.49
N THR A 410 -12.99 4.05 20.39
CA THR A 410 -13.91 4.22 21.52
C THR A 410 -14.72 2.94 21.75
N ASP A 411 -15.38 2.82 22.90
CA ASP A 411 -16.39 1.77 23.15
C ASP A 411 -17.54 1.82 22.13
N HIS A 412 -17.85 3.02 21.57
CA HIS A 412 -18.84 3.18 20.51
C HIS A 412 -18.39 2.54 19.20
N ALA A 413 -17.11 2.64 18.87
CA ALA A 413 -16.57 2.09 17.62
C ALA A 413 -16.42 0.56 17.65
N ILE A 414 -16.22 -0.04 18.85
CA ILE A 414 -16.08 -1.49 19.06
C ILE A 414 -17.44 -2.18 19.08
#